data_8b5e53830573cdc5d9980a11407df5e2
#
_entry.id   8b5e53830573cdc5d9980a11407df5e2
#
_cell.length_a   1.000
_cell.length_b   1.000
_cell.length_c   1.000
_cell.angle_alpha   90.00
_cell.angle_beta   90.00
_cell.angle_gamma   90.00
#
_symmetry.space_group_name_H-M   'P 1'
#
loop_
_entity.id
_entity.type
_entity.pdbx_description
1 polymer ?
#
loop_
_entity_poly.entity_id
_entity_poly.type
_entity_poly.pdbx_seq_one_letter_code
_entity_poly.pdbx_strand_id
1 'polypeptide(L)'
;MGLAHPFFIYFRHMKYTAVIFDLGGVIIHIDYAATIRAFENLGFGDFHNLYSQAKQSGLFDELETGKISGQRFVNELLPYLKLGTSPNKVVAAWNAMIGTIPQERIALLQKVRERYPTFLLSNTNELHMQAVLRSWDASSEKPMNDFFNHIYLSHEIGMRKPNTDIFEFVCGENNLNPDDTLFIDDTLQHIEGAKACGLQTVHLTYFEQLDQLFS
;
A
#
# COMPACT_ATOMS: atom_id res chain seq x y z
N MET A 1 6.51 29.85 20.15
CA MET A 1 6.27 29.73 18.70
C MET A 1 7.32 28.76 18.14
N GLY A 2 6.99 27.49 17.96
CA GLY A 2 7.90 26.53 17.35
C GLY A 2 8.03 26.84 15.85
N LEU A 3 9.24 26.93 15.36
CA LEU A 3 9.52 27.04 13.93
C LEU A 3 8.93 25.78 13.26
N ALA A 4 8.02 25.96 12.32
CA ALA A 4 7.49 24.83 11.54
C ALA A 4 8.65 24.12 10.84
N HIS A 5 8.69 22.80 10.91
CA HIS A 5 9.74 22.01 10.28
C HIS A 5 9.80 22.35 8.77
N PRO A 6 11.00 22.51 8.15
CA PRO A 6 11.16 22.91 6.76
C PRO A 6 10.31 22.10 5.76
N PHE A 7 10.07 20.82 6.05
CA PHE A 7 9.23 19.93 5.28
C PHE A 7 7.77 20.45 5.17
N PHE A 8 7.16 20.88 6.28
CA PHE A 8 5.79 21.41 6.27
C PHE A 8 5.67 22.76 5.57
N ILE A 9 6.72 23.57 5.62
CA ILE A 9 6.78 24.84 4.88
C ILE A 9 6.78 24.53 3.37
N TYR A 10 7.58 23.58 2.93
CA TYR A 10 7.64 23.15 1.53
C TYR A 10 6.29 22.61 1.06
N PHE A 11 5.67 21.69 1.81
CA PHE A 11 4.37 21.09 1.47
C PHE A 11 3.27 22.15 1.28
N ARG A 12 3.19 23.15 2.14
CA ARG A 12 2.19 24.25 2.06
C ARG A 12 2.32 25.11 0.80
N HIS A 13 3.45 25.08 0.11
CA HIS A 13 3.68 25.82 -1.13
C HIS A 13 3.50 24.94 -2.39
N MET A 14 3.31 23.63 -2.23
CA MET A 14 3.01 22.75 -3.35
C MET A 14 1.62 23.09 -3.92
N LYS A 15 1.56 23.19 -5.24
CA LYS A 15 0.28 23.35 -5.95
C LYS A 15 -0.02 22.06 -6.66
N TYR A 16 -1.09 21.42 -6.28
CA TYR A 16 -1.57 20.20 -6.91
C TYR A 16 -3.09 20.25 -7.08
N THR A 17 -3.59 19.53 -8.05
CA THR A 17 -5.00 19.45 -8.42
C THR A 17 -5.60 18.07 -8.14
N ALA A 18 -4.78 17.06 -7.88
CA ALA A 18 -5.18 15.69 -7.56
C ALA A 18 -4.21 15.05 -6.57
N VAL A 19 -4.67 14.04 -5.82
CA VAL A 19 -3.86 13.31 -4.85
C VAL A 19 -3.97 11.81 -5.08
N ILE A 20 -2.83 11.14 -5.22
CA ILE A 20 -2.72 9.68 -5.28
C ILE A 20 -2.11 9.21 -3.96
N PHE A 21 -2.81 8.35 -3.23
CA PHE A 21 -2.35 7.76 -1.98
C PHE A 21 -1.85 6.34 -2.19
N ASP A 22 -0.74 5.95 -1.56
CA ASP A 22 -0.51 4.55 -1.25
C ASP A 22 -1.43 4.10 -0.10
N LEU A 23 -1.52 2.80 0.10
CA LEU A 23 -2.37 2.17 1.11
C LEU A 23 -1.59 1.81 2.38
N GLY A 24 -0.60 0.93 2.24
CA GLY A 24 0.18 0.41 3.36
C GLY A 24 1.15 1.44 3.92
N GLY A 25 1.23 1.61 5.24
CA GLY A 25 2.10 2.65 5.84
C GLY A 25 1.62 4.09 5.61
N VAL A 26 0.59 4.29 4.77
CA VAL A 26 -0.03 5.60 4.49
C VAL A 26 -1.43 5.68 5.06
N ILE A 27 -2.31 4.76 4.69
CA ILE A 27 -3.71 4.72 5.14
C ILE A 27 -3.90 3.68 6.24
N ILE A 28 -3.32 2.51 6.08
CA ILE A 28 -3.41 1.38 7.01
C ILE A 28 -2.04 1.10 7.63
N HIS A 29 -2.00 0.80 8.92
CA HIS A 29 -0.78 0.36 9.58
C HIS A 29 -0.29 -0.97 9.03
N ILE A 30 1.03 -1.09 8.82
CA ILE A 30 1.68 -2.32 8.38
C ILE A 30 2.76 -2.73 9.40
N ASP A 31 2.68 -3.98 9.88
CA ASP A 31 3.72 -4.61 10.71
C ASP A 31 4.32 -5.83 9.99
N TYR A 32 5.32 -5.62 9.17
CA TYR A 32 6.02 -6.71 8.47
C TYR A 32 6.57 -7.77 9.44
N ALA A 33 6.99 -7.36 10.64
CA ALA A 33 7.51 -8.29 11.65
C ALA A 33 6.43 -9.25 12.16
N ALA A 34 5.15 -8.86 12.15
CA ALA A 34 4.06 -9.75 12.54
C ALA A 34 3.92 -10.94 11.59
N THR A 35 4.04 -10.73 10.27
CA THR A 35 4.03 -11.80 9.28
C THR A 35 5.23 -12.73 9.45
N ILE A 36 6.43 -12.18 9.67
CA ILE A 36 7.64 -12.97 9.94
C ILE A 36 7.41 -13.90 11.13
N ARG A 37 7.02 -13.34 12.29
CA ARG A 37 6.72 -14.11 13.52
C ARG A 37 5.63 -15.17 13.30
N ALA A 38 4.60 -14.84 12.52
CA ALA A 38 3.52 -15.77 12.24
C ALA A 38 4.00 -16.99 11.43
N PHE A 39 4.84 -16.79 10.42
CA PHE A 39 5.44 -17.88 9.63
C PHE A 39 6.44 -18.70 10.44
N GLU A 40 7.27 -18.07 11.28
CA GLU A 40 8.17 -18.78 12.21
C GLU A 40 7.38 -19.72 13.14
N ASN A 41 6.24 -19.28 13.67
CA ASN A 41 5.34 -20.12 14.47
C ASN A 41 4.76 -21.32 13.68
N LEU A 42 4.59 -21.17 12.37
CA LEU A 42 4.19 -22.26 11.48
C LEU A 42 5.36 -23.19 11.08
N GLY A 43 6.55 -22.94 11.63
CA GLY A 43 7.75 -23.79 11.46
C GLY A 43 8.65 -23.36 10.33
N PHE A 44 8.46 -22.18 9.82
CA PHE A 44 9.35 -21.58 8.83
C PHE A 44 10.63 -21.12 9.54
N GLY A 45 11.71 -21.93 9.50
CA GLY A 45 12.91 -21.71 10.32
C GLY A 45 13.77 -20.52 9.89
N ASP A 46 13.57 -19.98 8.71
CA ASP A 46 14.29 -18.82 8.22
C ASP A 46 13.45 -18.06 7.15
N PHE A 47 12.43 -17.37 7.66
CA PHE A 47 11.56 -16.56 6.80
C PHE A 47 12.34 -15.43 6.09
N HIS A 48 13.40 -14.92 6.73
CA HIS A 48 14.28 -13.92 6.10
C HIS A 48 14.95 -14.47 4.84
N ASN A 49 15.43 -15.71 4.88
CA ASN A 49 16.03 -16.36 3.71
C ASN A 49 14.97 -16.71 2.66
N LEU A 50 13.78 -17.14 3.06
CA LEU A 50 12.70 -17.39 2.10
C LEU A 50 12.18 -16.09 1.49
N TYR A 51 11.96 -15.05 2.31
CA TYR A 51 11.55 -13.75 1.77
C TYR A 51 12.59 -13.24 0.77
N SER A 52 13.87 -13.43 1.06
CA SER A 52 14.97 -13.12 0.14
C SER A 52 14.98 -14.05 -1.08
N GLN A 53 14.75 -15.36 -0.92
CA GLN A 53 14.69 -16.32 -2.03
C GLN A 53 13.41 -16.21 -2.83
N ALA A 54 12.25 -16.00 -2.21
CA ALA A 54 10.98 -15.78 -2.88
C ALA A 54 10.93 -14.43 -3.59
N LYS A 55 11.62 -13.40 -3.05
CA LYS A 55 11.89 -12.15 -3.77
C LYS A 55 12.77 -12.41 -5.00
N GLN A 56 13.76 -13.32 -4.90
CA GLN A 56 14.60 -13.73 -6.02
C GLN A 56 13.87 -14.68 -7.00
N SER A 57 12.92 -15.51 -6.52
CA SER A 57 12.13 -16.42 -7.37
C SER A 57 10.96 -15.74 -8.08
N GLY A 58 10.68 -14.48 -7.78
CA GLY A 58 9.57 -13.75 -8.37
C GLY A 58 8.17 -14.11 -7.81
N LEU A 59 8.07 -15.03 -6.84
CA LEU A 59 6.78 -15.51 -6.31
C LEU A 59 5.89 -14.36 -5.78
N PHE A 60 6.51 -13.42 -5.07
CA PHE A 60 5.80 -12.23 -4.57
C PHE A 60 5.43 -11.27 -5.70
N ASP A 61 6.33 -11.06 -6.65
CA ASP A 61 6.07 -10.23 -7.84
C ASP A 61 4.93 -10.81 -8.68
N GLU A 62 4.90 -12.14 -8.85
CA GLU A 62 3.82 -12.83 -9.55
C GLU A 62 2.48 -12.70 -8.83
N LEU A 63 2.46 -12.80 -7.49
CA LEU A 63 1.26 -12.58 -6.69
C LEU A 63 0.79 -11.12 -6.76
N GLU A 64 1.70 -10.17 -6.58
CA GLU A 64 1.39 -8.73 -6.60
C GLU A 64 1.06 -8.19 -8.00
N THR A 65 1.42 -8.91 -9.06
CA THR A 65 1.02 -8.59 -10.43
C THR A 65 -0.11 -9.47 -10.96
N GLY A 66 -0.74 -10.29 -10.07
CA GLY A 66 -1.87 -11.14 -10.43
C GLY A 66 -1.54 -12.31 -11.39
N LYS A 67 -0.25 -12.57 -11.63
CA LYS A 67 0.19 -13.69 -12.49
C LYS A 67 -0.08 -15.06 -11.86
N ILE A 68 -0.15 -15.11 -10.53
CA ILE A 68 -0.59 -16.29 -9.78
C ILE A 68 -1.72 -15.90 -8.83
N SER A 69 -2.60 -16.88 -8.57
CA SER A 69 -3.66 -16.72 -7.57
C SER A 69 -3.11 -16.87 -6.14
N GLY A 70 -3.82 -16.32 -5.15
CA GLY A 70 -3.52 -16.52 -3.73
C GLY A 70 -3.54 -17.98 -3.33
N GLN A 71 -4.41 -18.81 -3.94
CA GLN A 71 -4.41 -20.25 -3.70
C GLN A 71 -3.10 -20.91 -4.17
N ARG A 72 -2.60 -20.55 -5.36
CA ARG A 72 -1.31 -21.05 -5.84
C ARG A 72 -0.17 -20.59 -4.92
N PHE A 73 -0.15 -19.31 -4.53
CA PHE A 73 0.82 -18.79 -3.58
C PHE A 73 0.84 -19.58 -2.27
N VAL A 74 -0.34 -19.84 -1.68
CA VAL A 74 -0.46 -20.65 -0.46
C VAL A 74 0.08 -22.07 -0.68
N ASN A 75 -0.24 -22.71 -1.79
CA ASN A 75 0.22 -24.06 -2.12
C ASN A 75 1.74 -24.14 -2.28
N GLU A 76 2.37 -23.12 -2.84
CA GLU A 76 3.84 -23.02 -2.97
C GLU A 76 4.54 -22.87 -1.61
N LEU A 77 3.88 -22.27 -0.61
CA LEU A 77 4.44 -22.10 0.75
C LEU A 77 4.24 -23.34 1.64
N LEU A 78 3.16 -24.10 1.48
CA LEU A 78 2.82 -25.22 2.36
C LEU A 78 3.93 -26.26 2.56
N PRO A 79 4.73 -26.65 1.53
CA PRO A 79 5.81 -27.63 1.68
C PRO A 79 6.91 -27.21 2.67
N TYR A 80 7.05 -25.93 2.93
CA TYR A 80 8.09 -25.38 3.82
C TYR A 80 7.63 -25.23 5.28
N LEU A 81 6.37 -25.57 5.57
CA LEU A 81 5.76 -25.38 6.88
C LEU A 81 5.61 -26.72 7.64
N LYS A 82 5.28 -26.63 8.93
CA LYS A 82 5.00 -27.82 9.75
C LYS A 82 3.94 -28.69 9.08
N LEU A 83 4.18 -30.00 9.13
CA LEU A 83 3.22 -31.00 8.61
C LEU A 83 1.83 -30.79 9.26
N GLY A 84 0.78 -30.76 8.43
CA GLY A 84 -0.59 -30.51 8.87
C GLY A 84 -0.97 -29.02 9.01
N THR A 85 -0.10 -28.09 8.59
CA THR A 85 -0.48 -26.68 8.47
C THR A 85 -1.58 -26.53 7.43
N SER A 86 -2.72 -25.93 7.83
CA SER A 86 -3.83 -25.70 6.91
C SER A 86 -3.60 -24.44 6.04
N PRO A 87 -4.17 -24.37 4.81
CA PRO A 87 -4.13 -23.17 3.96
C PRO A 87 -4.59 -21.90 4.68
N ASN A 88 -5.63 -21.99 5.50
CA ASN A 88 -6.14 -20.84 6.26
C ASN A 88 -5.12 -20.28 7.26
N LYS A 89 -4.26 -21.14 7.86
CA LYS A 89 -3.18 -20.67 8.73
C LYS A 89 -2.11 -19.93 7.93
N VAL A 90 -1.82 -20.35 6.70
CA VAL A 90 -0.89 -19.64 5.81
C VAL A 90 -1.43 -18.27 5.45
N VAL A 91 -2.71 -18.18 5.04
CA VAL A 91 -3.39 -16.91 4.76
C VAL A 91 -3.39 -15.99 5.99
N ALA A 92 -3.69 -16.53 7.16
CA ALA A 92 -3.65 -15.75 8.40
C ALA A 92 -2.24 -15.22 8.71
N ALA A 93 -1.20 -16.04 8.53
CA ALA A 93 0.19 -15.63 8.72
C ALA A 93 0.61 -14.57 7.69
N TRP A 94 0.20 -14.74 6.41
CA TRP A 94 0.47 -13.77 5.35
C TRP A 94 -0.18 -12.41 5.65
N ASN A 95 -1.42 -12.42 6.13
CA ASN A 95 -2.19 -11.22 6.45
C ASN A 95 -1.86 -10.62 7.83
N ALA A 96 -1.00 -11.24 8.64
CA ALA A 96 -0.67 -10.75 9.98
C ALA A 96 -0.05 -9.34 9.99
N MET A 97 0.55 -8.91 8.89
CA MET A 97 1.08 -7.56 8.74
C MET A 97 0.01 -6.48 8.61
N ILE A 98 -1.20 -6.84 8.19
CA ILE A 98 -2.27 -5.87 7.94
C ILE A 98 -2.84 -5.43 9.30
N GLY A 99 -2.61 -4.19 9.64
CA GLY A 99 -3.05 -3.57 10.88
C GLY A 99 -4.43 -2.94 10.79
N THR A 100 -4.62 -1.88 11.57
CA THR A 100 -5.87 -1.13 11.66
C THR A 100 -5.76 0.19 10.89
N ILE A 101 -6.92 0.73 10.50
CA ILE A 101 -7.05 2.08 9.95
C ILE A 101 -7.57 2.98 11.08
N PRO A 102 -6.85 4.01 11.51
CA PRO A 102 -7.34 4.95 12.50
C PRO A 102 -8.56 5.73 11.99
N GLN A 103 -9.48 6.05 12.88
CA GLN A 103 -10.67 6.84 12.53
C GLN A 103 -10.32 8.24 12.02
N GLU A 104 -9.26 8.83 12.56
CA GLU A 104 -8.72 10.11 12.15
C GLU A 104 -8.28 10.07 10.68
N ARG A 105 -7.75 8.91 10.23
CA ARG A 105 -7.32 8.71 8.85
C ARG A 105 -8.51 8.68 7.89
N ILE A 106 -9.61 8.05 8.27
CA ILE A 106 -10.87 8.06 7.52
C ILE A 106 -11.40 9.50 7.39
N ALA A 107 -11.42 10.24 8.50
CA ALA A 107 -11.86 11.64 8.50
C ALA A 107 -10.96 12.54 7.64
N LEU A 108 -9.65 12.30 7.64
CA LEU A 108 -8.69 13.02 6.79
C LEU A 108 -8.94 12.74 5.32
N LEU A 109 -9.08 11.49 4.91
CA LEU A 109 -9.38 11.13 3.53
C LEU A 109 -10.65 11.79 3.02
N GLN A 110 -11.69 11.85 3.86
CA GLN A 110 -12.94 12.53 3.51
C GLN A 110 -12.72 14.03 3.26
N LYS A 111 -11.97 14.72 4.14
CA LYS A 111 -11.63 16.15 3.97
C LYS A 111 -10.80 16.42 2.71
N VAL A 112 -9.86 15.52 2.39
CA VAL A 112 -9.03 15.68 1.18
C VAL A 112 -9.88 15.51 -0.06
N ARG A 113 -10.76 14.49 -0.08
CA ARG A 113 -11.68 14.22 -1.20
C ARG A 113 -12.67 15.37 -1.47
N GLU A 114 -13.08 16.12 -0.44
CA GLU A 114 -13.93 17.31 -0.61
C GLU A 114 -13.24 18.43 -1.39
N ARG A 115 -11.90 18.41 -1.46
CA ARG A 115 -11.09 19.47 -2.09
C ARG A 115 -10.42 19.03 -3.39
N TYR A 116 -10.10 17.74 -3.51
CA TYR A 116 -9.30 17.20 -4.60
C TYR A 116 -9.89 15.88 -5.09
N PRO A 117 -9.81 15.56 -6.39
CA PRO A 117 -9.86 14.20 -6.88
C PRO A 117 -8.81 13.34 -6.15
N THR A 118 -9.23 12.21 -5.62
CA THR A 118 -8.37 11.29 -4.86
C THR A 118 -8.32 9.93 -5.52
N PHE A 119 -7.15 9.32 -5.52
CA PHE A 119 -6.89 8.01 -6.10
C PHE A 119 -6.11 7.16 -5.11
N LEU A 120 -6.30 5.85 -5.18
CA LEU A 120 -5.52 4.88 -4.44
C LEU A 120 -4.64 4.10 -5.41
N LEU A 121 -3.35 3.96 -5.11
CA LEU A 121 -2.40 3.17 -5.89
C LEU A 121 -1.57 2.28 -4.97
N SER A 122 -1.88 0.99 -4.92
CA SER A 122 -1.28 0.05 -3.97
C SER A 122 -0.63 -1.15 -4.64
N ASN A 123 0.62 -1.47 -4.23
CA ASN A 123 1.19 -2.79 -4.45
C ASN A 123 0.57 -3.75 -3.42
N THR A 124 -0.24 -4.68 -3.90
CA THR A 124 -1.01 -5.57 -3.02
C THR A 124 -1.43 -6.84 -3.77
N ASN A 125 -2.21 -7.69 -3.11
CA ASN A 125 -2.72 -8.93 -3.67
C ASN A 125 -4.13 -9.25 -3.11
N GLU A 126 -4.81 -10.21 -3.72
CA GLU A 126 -6.18 -10.58 -3.35
C GLU A 126 -6.33 -11.02 -1.89
N LEU A 127 -5.30 -11.68 -1.31
CA LEU A 127 -5.33 -12.15 0.08
C LEU A 127 -5.24 -10.98 1.07
N HIS A 128 -4.35 -10.02 0.81
CA HIS A 128 -4.22 -8.81 1.61
C HIS A 128 -5.47 -7.93 1.49
N MET A 129 -6.03 -7.76 0.29
CA MET A 129 -7.22 -6.93 0.12
C MET A 129 -8.43 -7.44 0.91
N GLN A 130 -8.59 -8.76 1.07
CA GLN A 130 -9.62 -9.30 1.97
C GLN A 130 -9.43 -8.86 3.44
N ALA A 131 -8.18 -8.77 3.91
CA ALA A 131 -7.89 -8.30 5.27
C ALA A 131 -8.03 -6.77 5.39
N VAL A 132 -7.59 -6.03 4.38
CA VAL A 132 -7.74 -4.57 4.28
C VAL A 132 -9.22 -4.18 4.33
N LEU A 133 -10.08 -4.82 3.54
CA LEU A 133 -11.51 -4.52 3.51
C LEU A 133 -12.17 -4.78 4.87
N ARG A 134 -11.80 -5.87 5.56
CA ARG A 134 -12.28 -6.10 6.95
C ARG A 134 -11.84 -5.00 7.91
N SER A 135 -10.59 -4.51 7.79
CA SER A 135 -10.11 -3.40 8.61
C SER A 135 -10.80 -2.08 8.25
N TRP A 136 -11.10 -1.89 6.97
CA TRP A 136 -11.86 -0.74 6.49
C TRP A 136 -13.28 -0.71 7.06
N ASP A 137 -14.02 -1.81 6.93
CA ASP A 137 -15.40 -1.96 7.41
C ASP A 137 -15.51 -1.80 8.94
N ALA A 138 -14.43 -2.15 9.67
CA ALA A 138 -14.35 -1.91 11.11
C ALA A 138 -14.12 -0.43 11.49
N SER A 139 -13.62 0.38 10.55
CA SER A 139 -13.21 1.79 10.77
C SER A 139 -14.14 2.80 10.08
N SER A 140 -14.97 2.39 9.13
CA SER A 140 -15.82 3.26 8.34
C SER A 140 -17.17 2.60 8.01
N GLU A 141 -18.25 3.37 8.15
CA GLU A 141 -19.58 2.96 7.67
C GLU A 141 -19.73 3.08 6.14
N LYS A 142 -18.83 3.87 5.50
CA LYS A 142 -18.85 4.06 4.06
C LYS A 142 -17.87 3.10 3.39
N PRO A 143 -18.22 2.53 2.25
CA PRO A 143 -17.30 1.66 1.51
C PRO A 143 -16.07 2.44 1.04
N MET A 144 -14.96 1.73 0.88
CA MET A 144 -13.67 2.31 0.48
C MET A 144 -13.77 3.10 -0.83
N ASN A 145 -14.59 2.64 -1.77
CA ASN A 145 -14.79 3.29 -3.07
C ASN A 145 -15.38 4.71 -2.98
N ASP A 146 -16.06 5.05 -1.88
CA ASP A 146 -16.61 6.40 -1.71
C ASP A 146 -15.52 7.45 -1.43
N PHE A 147 -14.33 7.01 -1.05
CA PHE A 147 -13.20 7.88 -0.69
C PHE A 147 -12.27 8.15 -1.87
N PHE A 148 -12.38 7.43 -2.97
CA PHE A 148 -11.49 7.55 -4.13
C PHE A 148 -12.29 7.64 -5.43
N ASN A 149 -11.80 8.42 -6.37
CA ASN A 149 -12.33 8.45 -7.74
C ASN A 149 -12.04 7.13 -8.44
N HIS A 150 -10.84 6.57 -8.18
CA HIS A 150 -10.48 5.23 -8.63
C HIS A 150 -9.49 4.57 -7.68
N ILE A 151 -9.53 3.23 -7.62
CA ILE A 151 -8.64 2.39 -6.83
C ILE A 151 -7.85 1.51 -7.79
N TYR A 152 -6.53 1.62 -7.75
CA TYR A 152 -5.61 0.83 -8.56
C TYR A 152 -4.85 -0.15 -7.68
N LEU A 153 -5.09 -1.44 -7.90
CA LEU A 153 -4.46 -2.53 -7.17
C LEU A 153 -3.54 -3.28 -8.13
N SER A 154 -2.26 -3.42 -7.78
CA SER A 154 -1.24 -3.97 -8.67
C SER A 154 -1.60 -5.34 -9.25
N HIS A 155 -2.22 -6.22 -8.45
CA HIS A 155 -2.62 -7.56 -8.87
C HIS A 155 -3.82 -7.57 -9.85
N GLU A 156 -4.60 -6.50 -9.93
CA GLU A 156 -5.71 -6.38 -10.87
C GLU A 156 -5.24 -5.80 -12.21
N ILE A 157 -4.29 -4.84 -12.17
CA ILE A 157 -3.82 -4.15 -13.37
C ILE A 157 -2.54 -4.75 -13.96
N GLY A 158 -1.90 -5.70 -13.25
CA GLY A 158 -0.69 -6.38 -13.73
C GLY A 158 0.58 -5.52 -13.71
N MET A 159 0.53 -4.35 -13.09
CA MET A 159 1.65 -3.39 -12.98
C MET A 159 1.92 -3.08 -11.51
N ARG A 160 3.16 -2.71 -11.18
CA ARG A 160 3.52 -2.38 -9.79
C ARG A 160 4.54 -1.25 -9.68
N LYS A 161 4.45 -0.47 -8.62
CA LYS A 161 5.51 0.47 -8.18
C LYS A 161 6.79 -0.32 -7.86
N PRO A 162 7.99 0.22 -8.11
CA PRO A 162 8.32 1.58 -8.54
C PRO A 162 8.39 1.77 -10.07
N ASN A 163 7.94 0.82 -10.89
CA ASN A 163 8.01 0.95 -12.34
C ASN A 163 7.25 2.20 -12.79
N THR A 164 7.77 2.90 -13.79
CA THR A 164 7.17 4.16 -14.27
C THR A 164 5.84 3.94 -15.01
N ASP A 165 5.68 2.79 -15.66
CA ASP A 165 4.50 2.41 -16.42
C ASP A 165 3.19 2.49 -15.61
N ILE A 166 3.22 2.14 -14.32
CA ILE A 166 2.02 2.20 -13.46
C ILE A 166 1.61 3.66 -13.18
N PHE A 167 2.55 4.57 -13.00
CA PHE A 167 2.26 6.00 -12.77
C PHE A 167 1.75 6.66 -14.04
N GLU A 168 2.38 6.36 -15.19
CA GLU A 168 1.94 6.80 -16.51
C GLU A 168 0.52 6.31 -16.82
N PHE A 169 0.24 5.02 -16.52
CA PHE A 169 -1.09 4.43 -16.67
C PHE A 169 -2.14 5.16 -15.83
N VAL A 170 -1.89 5.35 -14.52
CA VAL A 170 -2.83 6.03 -13.61
C VAL A 170 -3.09 7.47 -14.06
N CYS A 171 -2.05 8.20 -14.44
CA CYS A 171 -2.20 9.58 -14.94
C CYS A 171 -2.97 9.62 -16.26
N GLY A 172 -2.67 8.70 -17.19
CA GLY A 172 -3.34 8.63 -18.51
C GLY A 172 -4.82 8.30 -18.39
N GLU A 173 -5.19 7.26 -17.61
CA GLU A 173 -6.58 6.84 -17.42
C GLU A 173 -7.47 7.93 -16.81
N ASN A 174 -6.89 8.82 -16.00
CA ASN A 174 -7.64 9.86 -15.30
C ASN A 174 -7.42 11.26 -15.85
N ASN A 175 -6.68 11.40 -16.96
CA ASN A 175 -6.31 12.69 -17.55
C ASN A 175 -5.62 13.63 -16.54
N LEU A 176 -4.74 13.07 -15.68
CA LEU A 176 -4.00 13.84 -14.69
C LEU A 176 -2.73 14.40 -15.33
N ASN A 177 -2.42 15.67 -15.04
CA ASN A 177 -1.12 16.23 -15.34
C ASN A 177 -0.14 15.84 -14.21
N PRO A 178 0.96 15.09 -14.48
CA PRO A 178 1.90 14.69 -13.44
C PRO A 178 2.46 15.87 -12.62
N ASP A 179 2.78 16.99 -13.27
CA ASP A 179 3.33 18.19 -12.60
C ASP A 179 2.37 18.79 -11.54
N ASP A 180 1.05 18.54 -11.68
CA ASP A 180 0.01 19.04 -10.79
C ASP A 180 -0.63 17.91 -9.96
N THR A 181 -0.04 16.71 -9.94
CA THR A 181 -0.56 15.55 -9.20
C THR A 181 0.39 15.20 -8.07
N LEU A 182 -0.15 15.10 -6.86
CA LEU A 182 0.60 14.72 -5.67
C LEU A 182 0.51 13.20 -5.43
N PHE A 183 1.64 12.53 -5.31
CA PHE A 183 1.74 11.14 -4.89
C PHE A 183 2.34 11.03 -3.48
N ILE A 184 1.70 10.27 -2.58
CA ILE A 184 2.09 10.11 -1.19
C ILE A 184 2.33 8.62 -0.91
N ASP A 185 3.54 8.28 -0.45
CA ASP A 185 3.96 6.89 -0.21
C ASP A 185 5.03 6.87 0.89
N ASP A 186 5.15 5.77 1.63
CA ASP A 186 6.15 5.56 2.68
C ASP A 186 7.44 4.89 2.18
N THR A 187 7.45 4.43 0.93
CA THR A 187 8.57 3.72 0.31
C THR A 187 9.36 4.63 -0.63
N LEU A 188 10.63 4.90 -0.28
CA LEU A 188 11.49 5.80 -1.06
C LEU A 188 11.60 5.41 -2.53
N GLN A 189 11.71 4.12 -2.84
CA GLN A 189 11.80 3.63 -4.23
C GLN A 189 10.54 3.98 -5.05
N HIS A 190 9.34 3.92 -4.43
CA HIS A 190 8.09 4.32 -5.09
C HIS A 190 8.07 5.83 -5.37
N ILE A 191 8.55 6.62 -4.40
CA ILE A 191 8.71 8.08 -4.54
C ILE A 191 9.64 8.42 -5.70
N GLU A 192 10.75 7.70 -5.85
CA GLU A 192 11.70 7.91 -6.96
C GLU A 192 11.09 7.54 -8.31
N GLY A 193 10.35 6.41 -8.38
CA GLY A 193 9.61 6.02 -9.58
C GLY A 193 8.57 7.06 -10.00
N ALA A 194 7.80 7.57 -9.04
CA ALA A 194 6.81 8.62 -9.29
C ALA A 194 7.45 9.94 -9.77
N LYS A 195 8.56 10.35 -9.17
CA LYS A 195 9.33 11.53 -9.61
C LYS A 195 9.85 11.39 -11.03
N ALA A 196 10.28 10.20 -11.42
CA ALA A 196 10.74 9.95 -12.79
C ALA A 196 9.64 10.16 -13.83
N CYS A 197 8.35 10.05 -13.42
CA CYS A 197 7.18 10.36 -14.26
C CYS A 197 6.71 11.82 -14.12
N GLY A 198 7.42 12.67 -13.38
CA GLY A 198 7.06 14.08 -13.20
C GLY A 198 6.07 14.37 -12.08
N LEU A 199 5.64 13.38 -11.28
CA LEU A 199 4.72 13.62 -10.18
C LEU A 199 5.37 14.45 -9.05
N GLN A 200 4.58 15.31 -8.43
CA GLN A 200 4.93 15.86 -7.13
C GLN A 200 4.82 14.76 -6.07
N THR A 201 5.76 14.69 -5.13
CA THR A 201 5.81 13.56 -4.21
C THR A 201 6.00 13.98 -2.76
N VAL A 202 5.41 13.22 -1.86
CA VAL A 202 5.67 13.27 -0.42
C VAL A 202 6.07 11.88 0.05
N HIS A 203 7.30 11.76 0.57
CA HIS A 203 7.78 10.57 1.25
C HIS A 203 7.39 10.64 2.73
N LEU A 204 6.49 9.77 3.16
CA LEU A 204 6.16 9.65 4.58
C LEU A 204 7.23 8.82 5.28
N THR A 205 7.85 9.38 6.30
CA THR A 205 8.88 8.70 7.10
C THR A 205 8.33 8.11 8.41
N TYR A 206 7.09 8.47 8.75
CA TYR A 206 6.31 7.91 9.86
C TYR A 206 4.82 8.10 9.57
N PHE A 207 4.00 7.23 10.12
CA PHE A 207 2.58 7.12 9.77
C PHE A 207 1.77 8.38 10.05
N GLU A 208 1.96 9.03 11.21
CA GLU A 208 1.20 10.22 11.65
C GLU A 208 1.57 11.50 10.86
N GLN A 209 2.60 11.45 10.03
CA GLN A 209 3.03 12.58 9.20
C GLN A 209 1.91 13.00 8.23
N LEU A 210 1.10 12.05 7.74
CA LEU A 210 0.01 12.35 6.82
C LEU A 210 -1.03 13.29 7.46
N ASP A 211 -1.36 13.08 8.74
CA ASP A 211 -2.34 13.91 9.45
C ASP A 211 -1.87 15.37 9.58
N GLN A 212 -0.56 15.56 9.69
CA GLN A 212 0.06 16.88 9.79
C GLN A 212 0.11 17.63 8.45
N LEU A 213 0.10 16.91 7.32
CA LEU A 213 0.13 17.52 5.98
C LEU A 213 -1.17 18.24 5.65
N PHE A 214 -2.31 17.66 6.05
CA PHE A 214 -3.64 18.14 5.70
C PHE A 214 -4.39 18.80 6.88
N SER A 215 -3.69 19.07 8.00
CA SER A 215 -4.24 19.74 9.18
C SER A 215 -4.40 21.26 8.99
#